data_b499c05714dbd3609813c7d0cf8cd9f5
#
_entry.id   b499c05714dbd3609813c7d0cf8cd9f5
#
_cell.length_a   1.000
_cell.length_b   1.000
_cell.length_c   1.000
_cell.angle_alpha   90.00
_cell.angle_beta   90.00
_cell.angle_gamma   90.00
#
_symmetry.space_group_name_H-M   'P 1'
#
loop_
_entity.id
_entity.type
_entity.pdbx_description
1 polymer ?
#
loop_
_entity_poly.entity_id
_entity_poly.type
_entity_poly.pdbx_seq_one_letter_code
_entity_poly.pdbx_strand_id
1 'polypeptide(L)'
;MKWQEFINKVGGLLVIETEILLAGVVDSRALKVQISRWVNSGKLIQLKRGLYLLSSAYRKSEPDEFYIASILKKPSYISMEKALEFHGLIPEAVPVFTSVTTKRPGRLGTKVGVFDYRHIKPELFWGYESVATGKQTFFIASAEKALLDFFYFKGVHFKRGYLEEMRLQNTKGINFNRLIEYAEKFHKPGVLRAAKKIKRFIEKSSLYPPLQKGKTCLPGEEFKKG
;
A
#
# COMPACT_ATOMS: atom_id res chain seq x y z
N MET A 1 -4.98 -33.05 -15.91
CA MET A 1 -5.51 -32.82 -14.54
C MET A 1 -6.93 -32.27 -14.63
N LYS A 2 -7.89 -32.94 -13.95
CA LYS A 2 -9.29 -32.46 -13.88
C LYS A 2 -9.41 -31.28 -12.89
N TRP A 3 -10.49 -30.48 -13.01
CA TRP A 3 -10.70 -29.33 -12.14
C TRP A 3 -10.78 -29.70 -10.65
N GLN A 4 -11.49 -30.78 -10.32
CA GLN A 4 -11.64 -31.23 -8.94
C GLN A 4 -10.30 -31.64 -8.31
N GLU A 5 -9.46 -32.31 -9.06
CA GLU A 5 -8.11 -32.70 -8.66
C GLU A 5 -7.23 -31.46 -8.41
N PHE A 6 -7.34 -30.44 -9.29
CA PHE A 6 -6.65 -29.17 -9.14
C PHE A 6 -7.09 -28.44 -7.87
N ILE A 7 -8.40 -28.30 -7.63
CA ILE A 7 -8.94 -27.66 -6.42
C ILE A 7 -8.47 -28.35 -5.15
N ASN A 8 -8.49 -29.69 -5.13
CA ASN A 8 -8.02 -30.45 -3.96
C ASN A 8 -6.53 -30.14 -3.66
N LYS A 9 -5.73 -29.93 -4.70
CA LYS A 9 -4.30 -29.62 -4.56
C LYS A 9 -4.04 -28.17 -4.11
N VAL A 10 -4.83 -27.21 -4.57
CA VAL A 10 -4.56 -25.76 -4.38
C VAL A 10 -5.56 -25.04 -3.51
N GLY A 11 -6.65 -25.67 -3.08
CA GLY A 11 -7.77 -25.03 -2.40
C GLY A 11 -7.43 -24.42 -1.03
N GLY A 12 -6.26 -24.73 -0.47
CA GLY A 12 -5.72 -24.10 0.74
C GLY A 12 -4.76 -22.93 0.48
N LEU A 13 -4.40 -22.69 -0.80
CA LEU A 13 -3.46 -21.64 -1.16
C LEU A 13 -4.21 -20.33 -1.40
N LEU A 14 -3.70 -19.23 -0.84
CA LEU A 14 -4.19 -17.89 -1.10
C LEU A 14 -3.87 -17.46 -2.53
N VAL A 15 -2.69 -17.80 -2.99
CA VAL A 15 -2.17 -17.48 -4.33
C VAL A 15 -1.52 -18.71 -4.92
N ILE A 16 -1.72 -18.91 -6.20
CA ILE A 16 -1.23 -20.07 -6.94
C ILE A 16 -0.10 -19.63 -7.87
N GLU A 17 1.10 -20.10 -7.59
CA GLU A 17 2.27 -19.91 -8.46
C GLU A 17 2.43 -21.08 -9.42
N THR A 18 2.52 -20.79 -10.73
CA THR A 18 2.67 -21.84 -11.76
C THR A 18 3.92 -22.68 -11.54
N GLU A 19 4.99 -22.09 -11.04
CA GLU A 19 6.25 -22.79 -10.77
C GLU A 19 6.05 -23.93 -9.77
N ILE A 20 5.26 -23.69 -8.71
CA ILE A 20 4.91 -24.72 -7.72
C ILE A 20 4.04 -25.80 -8.35
N LEU A 21 3.11 -25.43 -9.23
CA LEU A 21 2.22 -26.37 -9.91
C LEU A 21 2.96 -27.25 -10.91
N LEU A 22 4.00 -26.71 -11.55
CA LEU A 22 4.78 -27.41 -12.56
C LEU A 22 5.89 -28.28 -11.96
N ALA A 23 6.20 -28.10 -10.67
CA ALA A 23 7.19 -28.92 -10.00
C ALA A 23 6.74 -30.40 -10.01
N GLY A 24 7.54 -31.26 -10.63
CA GLY A 24 7.26 -32.69 -10.77
C GLY A 24 6.23 -33.08 -11.86
N VAL A 25 5.80 -32.12 -12.70
CA VAL A 25 4.88 -32.42 -13.82
C VAL A 25 5.67 -32.69 -15.10
N VAL A 26 5.49 -33.90 -15.68
CA VAL A 26 6.15 -34.34 -16.92
C VAL A 26 5.69 -33.51 -18.13
N ASP A 27 4.39 -33.22 -18.25
CA ASP A 27 3.82 -32.39 -19.33
C ASP A 27 3.34 -31.04 -18.83
N SER A 28 4.26 -30.09 -18.76
CA SER A 28 3.97 -28.72 -18.39
C SER A 28 3.11 -27.95 -19.40
N ARG A 29 3.11 -28.36 -20.69
CA ARG A 29 2.33 -27.70 -21.76
C ARG A 29 0.84 -27.95 -21.57
N ALA A 30 0.44 -29.23 -21.33
CA ALA A 30 -0.96 -29.59 -21.10
C ALA A 30 -1.55 -28.83 -19.88
N LEU A 31 -0.79 -28.72 -18.79
CA LEU A 31 -1.24 -27.98 -17.61
C LEU A 31 -1.40 -26.47 -17.89
N LYS A 32 -0.48 -25.85 -18.63
CA LYS A 32 -0.60 -24.43 -19.02
C LYS A 32 -1.84 -24.17 -19.86
N VAL A 33 -2.19 -25.08 -20.79
CA VAL A 33 -3.43 -25.00 -21.58
C VAL A 33 -4.66 -25.10 -20.68
N GLN A 34 -4.65 -26.00 -19.69
CA GLN A 34 -5.76 -26.13 -18.74
C GLN A 34 -5.92 -24.86 -17.87
N ILE A 35 -4.82 -24.29 -17.35
CA ILE A 35 -4.85 -23.03 -16.60
C ILE A 35 -5.47 -21.92 -17.46
N SER A 36 -5.07 -21.78 -18.72
CA SER A 36 -5.65 -20.80 -19.65
C SER A 36 -7.17 -20.99 -19.82
N ARG A 37 -7.64 -22.23 -19.96
CA ARG A 37 -9.08 -22.54 -20.04
C ARG A 37 -9.80 -22.16 -18.75
N TRP A 38 -9.22 -22.40 -17.59
CA TRP A 38 -9.81 -22.03 -16.30
C TRP A 38 -9.83 -20.52 -16.05
N VAL A 39 -8.86 -19.79 -16.57
CA VAL A 39 -8.89 -18.31 -16.57
C VAL A 39 -10.01 -17.80 -17.46
N ASN A 40 -10.13 -18.34 -18.70
CA ASN A 40 -11.18 -17.93 -19.64
C ASN A 40 -12.59 -18.28 -19.14
N SER A 41 -12.76 -19.40 -18.42
CA SER A 41 -14.04 -19.77 -17.79
C SER A 41 -14.30 -19.07 -16.44
N GLY A 42 -13.44 -18.16 -16.00
CA GLY A 42 -13.60 -17.41 -14.74
C GLY A 42 -13.37 -18.21 -13.47
N LYS A 43 -12.88 -19.46 -13.56
CA LYS A 43 -12.52 -20.27 -12.40
C LYS A 43 -11.24 -19.81 -11.71
N LEU A 44 -10.31 -19.24 -12.50
CA LEU A 44 -9.09 -18.59 -12.03
C LEU A 44 -9.06 -17.12 -12.42
N ILE A 45 -8.51 -16.31 -11.56
CA ILE A 45 -8.18 -14.90 -11.80
C ILE A 45 -6.68 -14.80 -12.00
N GLN A 46 -6.23 -14.38 -13.17
CA GLN A 46 -4.83 -14.12 -13.43
C GLN A 46 -4.44 -12.76 -12.85
N LEU A 47 -3.48 -12.72 -11.92
CA LEU A 47 -2.89 -11.49 -11.37
C LEU A 47 -1.76 -10.98 -12.28
N LYS A 48 -0.89 -11.88 -12.69
CA LYS A 48 0.14 -11.71 -13.72
C LYS A 48 0.48 -13.07 -14.31
N ARG A 49 1.34 -13.10 -15.33
CA ARG A 49 1.83 -14.38 -15.89
C ARG A 49 2.46 -15.22 -14.79
N GLY A 50 1.95 -16.43 -14.61
CA GLY A 50 2.44 -17.38 -13.61
C GLY A 50 1.88 -17.21 -12.20
N LEU A 51 0.98 -16.24 -11.95
CA LEU A 51 0.41 -15.97 -10.64
C LEU A 51 -1.11 -15.84 -10.75
N TYR A 52 -1.84 -16.66 -9.99
CA TYR A 52 -3.28 -16.77 -10.09
C TYR A 52 -3.94 -16.82 -8.71
N LEU A 53 -5.23 -16.47 -8.68
CA LEU A 53 -6.14 -16.71 -7.56
C LEU A 53 -7.25 -17.66 -8.02
N LEU A 54 -7.79 -18.44 -7.10
CA LEU A 54 -9.10 -19.03 -7.31
C LEU A 54 -10.15 -17.91 -7.38
N SER A 55 -11.19 -18.05 -8.19
CA SER A 55 -12.33 -17.14 -8.10
C SER A 55 -13.01 -17.26 -6.73
N SER A 56 -13.78 -16.24 -6.33
CA SER A 56 -14.45 -16.22 -5.03
C SER A 56 -15.30 -17.45 -4.73
N ALA A 57 -15.89 -18.07 -5.77
CA ALA A 57 -16.67 -19.28 -5.65
C ALA A 57 -15.87 -20.52 -5.19
N TYR A 58 -14.55 -20.51 -5.31
CA TYR A 58 -13.70 -21.68 -5.03
C TYR A 58 -12.64 -21.43 -3.97
N ARG A 59 -12.38 -20.18 -3.57
CA ARG A 59 -11.39 -19.88 -2.53
C ARG A 59 -12.01 -19.92 -1.14
N LYS A 60 -11.23 -20.38 -0.17
CA LYS A 60 -11.65 -20.51 1.24
C LYS A 60 -11.46 -19.23 2.04
N SER A 61 -10.60 -18.33 1.58
CA SER A 61 -10.30 -17.04 2.23
C SER A 61 -9.94 -16.00 1.21
N GLU A 62 -10.28 -14.75 1.51
CA GLU A 62 -9.93 -13.61 0.65
C GLU A 62 -8.46 -13.22 0.89
N PRO A 63 -7.65 -13.10 -0.18
CA PRO A 63 -6.33 -12.53 -0.05
C PRO A 63 -6.43 -11.03 0.15
N ASP A 64 -5.67 -10.53 1.12
CA ASP A 64 -5.51 -9.10 1.39
C ASP A 64 -4.77 -8.43 0.20
N GLU A 65 -5.23 -7.28 -0.26
CA GLU A 65 -4.61 -6.56 -1.38
C GLU A 65 -3.19 -6.10 -1.06
N PHE A 66 -2.86 -5.79 0.22
CA PHE A 66 -1.50 -5.50 0.67
C PHE A 66 -0.59 -6.72 0.49
N TYR A 67 -1.10 -7.91 0.81
CA TYR A 67 -0.39 -9.16 0.55
C TYR A 67 -0.20 -9.38 -0.95
N ILE A 68 -1.24 -9.18 -1.77
CA ILE A 68 -1.15 -9.29 -3.23
C ILE A 68 -0.10 -8.32 -3.77
N ALA A 69 -0.06 -7.07 -3.31
CA ALA A 69 0.95 -6.10 -3.70
C ALA A 69 2.38 -6.62 -3.43
N SER A 70 2.60 -7.25 -2.27
CA SER A 70 3.91 -7.79 -1.89
C SER A 70 4.35 -8.99 -2.73
N ILE A 71 3.43 -9.85 -3.18
CA ILE A 71 3.78 -11.04 -3.98
C ILE A 71 3.86 -10.77 -5.48
N LEU A 72 3.16 -9.75 -5.97
CA LEU A 72 3.19 -9.38 -7.38
C LEU A 72 4.58 -8.97 -7.84
N LYS A 73 5.36 -8.34 -6.98
CA LYS A 73 6.75 -7.96 -7.29
C LYS A 73 7.62 -8.04 -6.03
N LYS A 74 8.63 -8.90 -6.07
CA LYS A 74 9.60 -9.10 -4.98
C LYS A 74 11.01 -8.71 -5.43
N PRO A 75 11.80 -8.04 -4.59
CA PRO A 75 11.41 -7.42 -3.32
C PRO A 75 10.62 -6.13 -3.54
N SER A 76 9.67 -5.85 -2.65
CA SER A 76 8.95 -4.58 -2.59
C SER A 76 8.36 -4.36 -1.19
N TYR A 77 8.09 -3.12 -0.85
CA TYR A 77 7.28 -2.72 0.30
C TYR A 77 6.27 -1.65 -0.12
N ILE A 78 5.12 -1.64 0.52
CA ILE A 78 4.07 -0.64 0.29
C ILE A 78 4.52 0.68 0.90
N SER A 79 4.35 1.80 0.17
CA SER A 79 4.83 3.11 0.58
C SER A 79 3.99 4.24 -0.04
N MET A 80 4.45 5.47 0.14
CA MET A 80 3.82 6.68 -0.39
C MET A 80 2.35 6.78 0.06
N GLU A 81 1.44 7.17 -0.84
CA GLU A 81 0.04 7.45 -0.51
C GLU A 81 -0.65 6.29 0.19
N LYS A 82 -0.44 5.05 -0.29
CA LYS A 82 -1.09 3.86 0.29
C LYS A 82 -0.61 3.54 1.71
N ALA A 83 0.66 3.76 1.99
CA ALA A 83 1.19 3.63 3.36
C ALA A 83 0.75 4.80 4.24
N LEU A 84 0.65 6.02 3.71
CA LEU A 84 0.12 7.17 4.46
C LEU A 84 -1.35 6.95 4.87
N GLU A 85 -2.17 6.40 3.97
CA GLU A 85 -3.54 5.97 4.26
C GLU A 85 -3.57 4.89 5.36
N PHE A 86 -2.76 3.84 5.21
CA PHE A 86 -2.67 2.75 6.19
C PHE A 86 -2.33 3.23 7.61
N HIS A 87 -1.41 4.19 7.72
CA HIS A 87 -1.06 4.83 8.99
C HIS A 87 -2.06 5.91 9.43
N GLY A 88 -3.14 6.12 8.66
CA GLY A 88 -4.15 7.14 8.95
C GLY A 88 -3.62 8.58 8.88
N LEU A 89 -2.52 8.82 8.15
CA LEU A 89 -1.92 10.14 8.01
C LEU A 89 -2.62 11.02 6.98
N ILE A 90 -3.36 10.45 6.06
CA ILE A 90 -4.21 11.15 5.09
C ILE A 90 -5.64 10.59 5.17
N PRO A 91 -6.67 11.44 5.01
CA PRO A 91 -8.06 11.01 5.09
C PRO A 91 -8.58 10.34 3.81
N GLU A 92 -7.89 10.53 2.69
CA GLU A 92 -8.29 10.03 1.38
C GLU A 92 -8.08 8.53 1.26
N ALA A 93 -9.13 7.81 0.78
CA ALA A 93 -8.98 6.43 0.34
C ALA A 93 -8.15 6.37 -0.95
N VAL A 94 -7.06 5.60 -0.94
CA VAL A 94 -6.14 5.48 -2.08
C VAL A 94 -6.41 4.18 -2.83
N PRO A 95 -7.01 4.25 -4.04
CA PRO A 95 -7.39 3.05 -4.79
C PRO A 95 -6.21 2.31 -5.43
N VAL A 96 -5.05 2.96 -5.51
CA VAL A 96 -3.84 2.38 -6.11
C VAL A 96 -2.89 1.94 -5.01
N PHE A 97 -2.47 0.68 -5.04
CA PHE A 97 -1.46 0.14 -4.12
C PHE A 97 -0.08 0.58 -4.58
N THR A 98 0.39 1.71 -4.05
CA THR A 98 1.73 2.24 -4.34
C THR A 98 2.78 1.48 -3.53
N SER A 99 3.82 1.00 -4.21
CA SER A 99 4.91 0.22 -3.63
C SER A 99 6.26 0.67 -4.15
N VAL A 100 7.28 0.42 -3.37
CA VAL A 100 8.67 0.72 -3.70
C VAL A 100 9.44 -0.59 -3.89
N THR A 101 10.29 -0.64 -4.92
CA THR A 101 11.06 -1.84 -5.29
C THR A 101 12.43 -1.48 -5.82
N THR A 102 13.41 -2.38 -5.66
CA THR A 102 14.73 -2.28 -6.29
C THR A 102 14.76 -2.85 -7.71
N LYS A 103 13.65 -3.42 -8.18
CA LYS A 103 13.48 -3.94 -9.55
C LYS A 103 12.94 -2.85 -10.50
N ARG A 104 12.83 -3.20 -11.79
CA ARG A 104 12.23 -2.33 -12.80
C ARG A 104 10.85 -1.85 -12.35
N PRO A 105 10.55 -0.54 -12.42
CA PRO A 105 9.23 0.00 -12.08
C PRO A 105 8.16 -0.52 -13.03
N GLY A 106 6.90 -0.36 -12.67
CA GLY A 106 5.79 -0.72 -13.55
C GLY A 106 4.46 -0.70 -12.83
N ARG A 107 3.41 -0.55 -13.61
CA ARG A 107 2.03 -0.54 -13.15
C ARG A 107 1.31 -1.78 -13.66
N LEU A 108 0.58 -2.44 -12.78
CA LEU A 108 -0.19 -3.65 -13.05
C LEU A 108 -1.65 -3.40 -12.68
N GLY A 109 -2.53 -3.45 -13.68
CA GLY A 109 -3.97 -3.52 -13.49
C GLY A 109 -4.41 -4.97 -13.46
N THR A 110 -5.15 -5.36 -12.44
CA THR A 110 -5.70 -6.70 -12.26
C THR A 110 -7.20 -6.61 -11.93
N LYS A 111 -7.89 -7.75 -11.92
CA LYS A 111 -9.30 -7.80 -11.48
C LYS A 111 -9.50 -7.53 -9.98
N VAL A 112 -8.42 -7.51 -9.19
CA VAL A 112 -8.46 -7.31 -7.74
C VAL A 112 -7.86 -5.97 -7.31
N GLY A 113 -7.40 -5.13 -8.23
CA GLY A 113 -6.86 -3.81 -7.92
C GLY A 113 -5.77 -3.36 -8.88
N VAL A 114 -5.31 -2.14 -8.66
CA VAL A 114 -4.22 -1.51 -9.42
C VAL A 114 -3.00 -1.36 -8.52
N PHE A 115 -1.86 -1.87 -8.98
CA PHE A 115 -0.59 -1.91 -8.24
C PHE A 115 0.47 -1.12 -9.00
N ASP A 116 1.06 -0.11 -8.36
CA ASP A 116 2.08 0.76 -8.97
C ASP A 116 3.40 0.62 -8.20
N TYR A 117 4.46 0.22 -8.89
CA TYR A 117 5.78 -0.02 -8.32
C TYR A 117 6.77 1.03 -8.80
N ARG A 118 7.34 1.76 -7.86
CA ARG A 118 8.37 2.77 -8.09
C ARG A 118 9.75 2.18 -7.81
N HIS A 119 10.70 2.48 -8.70
CA HIS A 119 12.08 2.04 -8.50
C HIS A 119 12.81 2.95 -7.51
N ILE A 120 13.47 2.34 -6.54
CA ILE A 120 14.39 3.03 -5.64
C ILE A 120 15.76 2.35 -5.69
N LYS A 121 16.82 3.10 -5.43
CA LYS A 121 18.18 2.56 -5.35
C LYS A 121 18.29 1.57 -4.16
N PRO A 122 19.07 0.48 -4.29
CA PRO A 122 19.22 -0.52 -3.23
C PRO A 122 19.63 0.07 -1.87
N GLU A 123 20.52 1.07 -1.86
CA GLU A 123 20.98 1.73 -0.64
C GLU A 123 19.87 2.52 0.09
N LEU A 124 18.74 2.78 -0.58
CA LEU A 124 17.57 3.45 0.00
C LEU A 124 16.40 2.49 0.30
N PHE A 125 16.61 1.17 0.11
CA PHE A 125 15.60 0.15 0.33
C PHE A 125 15.60 -0.36 1.78
N TRP A 126 15.08 0.46 2.69
CA TRP A 126 15.01 0.26 4.14
C TRP A 126 13.82 1.02 4.74
N GLY A 127 13.63 0.94 6.07
CA GLY A 127 12.62 1.72 6.82
C GLY A 127 11.20 1.20 6.63
N TYR A 128 11.06 -0.08 6.36
CA TYR A 128 9.79 -0.79 6.29
C TYR A 128 9.75 -1.90 7.34
N GLU A 129 8.56 -2.32 7.68
CA GLU A 129 8.27 -3.36 8.65
C GLU A 129 7.38 -4.44 8.06
N SER A 130 7.37 -5.60 8.70
CA SER A 130 6.52 -6.74 8.35
C SER A 130 5.21 -6.64 9.14
N VAL A 131 4.08 -6.66 8.45
CA VAL A 131 2.75 -6.70 9.04
C VAL A 131 2.08 -8.01 8.68
N ALA A 132 1.55 -8.70 9.70
CA ALA A 132 0.82 -9.94 9.54
C ALA A 132 -0.69 -9.70 9.70
N THR A 133 -1.48 -10.16 8.74
CA THR A 133 -2.94 -10.18 8.77
C THR A 133 -3.39 -11.64 8.63
N GLY A 134 -3.70 -12.29 9.74
CA GLY A 134 -3.96 -13.72 9.77
C GLY A 134 -2.74 -14.53 9.29
N LYS A 135 -2.91 -15.29 8.21
CA LYS A 135 -1.83 -16.08 7.60
C LYS A 135 -1.07 -15.34 6.48
N GLN A 136 -1.33 -14.05 6.30
CA GLN A 136 -0.77 -13.25 5.23
C GLN A 136 0.23 -12.25 5.82
N THR A 137 1.34 -12.05 5.14
CA THR A 137 2.38 -11.12 5.58
C THR A 137 2.77 -10.22 4.43
N PHE A 138 2.84 -8.93 4.69
CA PHE A 138 3.29 -7.93 3.72
C PHE A 138 4.29 -6.96 4.36
N PHE A 139 5.00 -6.23 3.52
CA PHE A 139 5.95 -5.22 3.97
C PHE A 139 5.41 -3.82 3.67
N ILE A 140 5.49 -2.93 4.65
CA ILE A 140 5.01 -1.56 4.56
C ILE A 140 6.02 -0.58 5.16
N ALA A 141 6.20 0.57 4.53
CA ALA A 141 7.03 1.64 5.05
C ALA A 141 6.50 2.14 6.41
N SER A 142 7.37 2.48 7.33
CA SER A 142 6.96 3.26 8.51
C SER A 142 6.37 4.61 8.09
N ALA A 143 5.62 5.25 8.96
CA ALA A 143 4.99 6.55 8.70
C ALA A 143 6.00 7.60 8.19
N GLU A 144 7.17 7.67 8.82
CA GLU A 144 8.23 8.60 8.45
C GLU A 144 8.84 8.25 7.09
N LYS A 145 9.09 6.94 6.85
CA LYS A 145 9.63 6.47 5.57
C LYS A 145 8.64 6.70 4.43
N ALA A 146 7.35 6.46 4.65
CA ALA A 146 6.29 6.70 3.67
C ALA A 146 6.22 8.17 3.25
N LEU A 147 6.32 9.11 4.21
CA LEU A 147 6.42 10.55 3.94
C LEU A 147 7.66 10.90 3.11
N LEU A 148 8.82 10.35 3.48
CA LEU A 148 10.07 10.64 2.77
C LEU A 148 10.06 10.06 1.35
N ASP A 149 9.59 8.83 1.16
CA ASP A 149 9.43 8.22 -0.16
C ASP A 149 8.47 9.05 -1.02
N PHE A 150 7.35 9.48 -0.45
CA PHE A 150 6.39 10.32 -1.15
C PHE A 150 7.06 11.57 -1.74
N PHE A 151 7.78 12.35 -0.92
CA PHE A 151 8.47 13.55 -1.40
C PHE A 151 9.68 13.25 -2.27
N TYR A 152 10.34 12.11 -2.08
CA TYR A 152 11.41 11.68 -2.93
C TYR A 152 10.95 11.43 -4.38
N PHE A 153 9.77 10.83 -4.57
CA PHE A 153 9.21 10.50 -5.88
C PHE A 153 8.38 11.64 -6.50
N LYS A 154 7.64 12.39 -5.70
CA LYS A 154 6.82 13.53 -6.17
C LYS A 154 7.65 14.78 -6.44
N GLY A 155 8.83 14.87 -5.82
CA GLY A 155 9.69 16.02 -5.86
C GLY A 155 9.73 16.77 -4.52
N VAL A 156 10.90 17.31 -4.22
CA VAL A 156 11.19 17.98 -2.94
C VAL A 156 10.85 19.48 -2.95
N HIS A 157 10.50 20.01 -4.11
CA HIS A 157 10.12 21.43 -4.28
C HIS A 157 8.59 21.55 -4.24
N PHE A 158 8.05 21.81 -3.06
CA PHE A 158 6.62 22.04 -2.85
C PHE A 158 6.38 23.32 -2.05
N LYS A 159 5.27 23.99 -2.35
CA LYS A 159 4.80 25.16 -1.62
C LYS A 159 4.16 24.73 -0.29
N ARG A 160 4.01 25.64 0.68
CA ARG A 160 3.34 25.34 1.94
C ARG A 160 1.90 24.85 1.73
N GLY A 161 1.16 25.46 0.81
CA GLY A 161 -0.20 25.05 0.48
C GLY A 161 -0.35 23.57 0.10
N TYR A 162 0.68 22.95 -0.47
CA TYR A 162 0.67 21.53 -0.76
C TYR A 162 0.56 20.65 0.50
N LEU A 163 1.21 21.02 1.61
CA LEU A 163 1.07 20.30 2.88
C LEU A 163 -0.33 20.52 3.50
N GLU A 164 -0.94 21.67 3.26
CA GLU A 164 -2.32 21.96 3.66
C GLU A 164 -3.31 21.11 2.83
N GLU A 165 -3.09 20.97 1.53
CA GLU A 165 -3.85 20.12 0.63
C GLU A 165 -3.75 18.64 0.99
N MET A 166 -2.61 18.18 1.49
CA MET A 166 -2.45 16.79 1.97
C MET A 166 -3.31 16.47 3.19
N ARG A 167 -3.82 17.48 3.91
CA ARG A 167 -4.67 17.34 5.09
C ARG A 167 -4.14 16.32 6.10
N LEU A 168 -2.81 16.39 6.38
CA LEU A 168 -2.17 15.46 7.30
C LEU A 168 -2.88 15.43 8.65
N GLN A 169 -3.26 14.24 9.10
CA GLN A 169 -3.94 13.98 10.36
C GLN A 169 -3.21 12.88 11.16
N ASN A 170 -3.59 12.67 12.42
CA ASN A 170 -2.98 11.67 13.32
C ASN A 170 -1.45 11.82 13.44
N THR A 171 -0.93 13.02 13.21
CA THR A 171 0.50 13.33 13.13
C THR A 171 1.25 13.15 14.45
N LYS A 172 0.53 12.96 15.58
CA LYS A 172 1.12 12.65 16.89
C LYS A 172 1.91 11.34 16.91
N GLY A 173 1.59 10.41 15.99
CA GLY A 173 2.30 9.14 15.84
C GLY A 173 3.65 9.27 15.11
N ILE A 174 3.97 10.42 14.51
CA ILE A 174 5.21 10.62 13.78
C ILE A 174 6.36 10.92 14.75
N ASN A 175 7.41 10.12 14.69
CA ASN A 175 8.64 10.39 15.42
C ASN A 175 9.53 11.35 14.61
N PHE A 176 9.58 12.61 14.99
CA PHE A 176 10.34 13.63 14.27
C PHE A 176 11.86 13.41 14.28
N ASN A 177 12.42 12.79 15.33
CA ASN A 177 13.85 12.48 15.36
C ASN A 177 14.15 11.41 14.30
N ARG A 178 13.33 10.36 14.25
CA ARG A 178 13.41 9.31 13.21
C ARG A 178 13.18 9.86 11.80
N LEU A 179 12.24 10.79 11.62
CA LEU A 179 11.99 11.44 10.34
C LEU A 179 13.24 12.18 9.82
N ILE A 180 13.94 12.92 10.70
CA ILE A 180 15.16 13.66 10.33
C ILE A 180 16.32 12.69 10.08
N GLU A 181 16.56 11.71 10.97
CA GLU A 181 17.57 10.67 10.80
C GLU A 181 17.39 9.92 9.46
N TYR A 182 16.16 9.52 9.14
CA TYR A 182 15.84 8.86 7.89
C TYR A 182 16.07 9.77 6.69
N ALA A 183 15.71 11.06 6.77
CA ALA A 183 15.95 12.02 5.71
C ALA A 183 17.44 12.23 5.42
N GLU A 184 18.31 12.16 6.42
CA GLU A 184 19.76 12.23 6.28
C GLU A 184 20.29 10.99 5.52
N LYS A 185 19.79 9.79 5.81
CA LYS A 185 20.14 8.54 5.12
C LYS A 185 19.80 8.53 3.62
N PHE A 186 18.95 9.45 3.15
CA PHE A 186 18.72 9.62 1.70
C PHE A 186 19.91 10.26 0.98
N HIS A 187 20.84 10.88 1.70
CA HIS A 187 21.96 11.63 1.14
C HIS A 187 21.55 12.65 0.07
N LYS A 188 20.34 13.21 0.21
CA LYS A 188 19.77 14.22 -0.69
C LYS A 188 19.33 15.46 0.11
N PRO A 189 20.02 16.60 -0.06
CA PRO A 189 19.69 17.83 0.70
C PRO A 189 18.23 18.28 0.53
N GLY A 190 17.61 17.99 -0.63
CA GLY A 190 16.21 18.28 -0.88
C GLY A 190 15.26 17.50 0.04
N VAL A 191 15.52 16.20 0.26
CA VAL A 191 14.70 15.34 1.15
C VAL A 191 14.82 15.83 2.59
N LEU A 192 16.01 16.17 3.05
CA LEU A 192 16.21 16.73 4.40
C LEU A 192 15.49 18.08 4.57
N ARG A 193 15.53 18.97 3.56
CA ARG A 193 14.74 20.21 3.58
C ARG A 193 13.24 19.94 3.64
N ALA A 194 12.75 18.96 2.88
CA ALA A 194 11.35 18.54 2.92
C ALA A 194 10.97 18.04 4.32
N ALA A 195 11.75 17.14 4.93
CA ALA A 195 11.52 16.64 6.28
C ALA A 195 11.44 17.77 7.33
N LYS A 196 12.40 18.70 7.30
CA LYS A 196 12.38 19.87 8.20
C LYS A 196 11.15 20.75 7.99
N LYS A 197 10.69 20.91 6.74
CA LYS A 197 9.48 21.69 6.41
C LYS A 197 8.22 21.00 6.92
N ILE A 198 8.12 19.67 6.75
CA ILE A 198 7.01 18.85 7.26
C ILE A 198 6.95 18.95 8.79
N LYS A 199 8.08 18.74 9.48
CA LYS A 199 8.17 18.88 10.94
C LYS A 199 7.62 20.23 11.40
N ARG A 200 8.13 21.34 10.85
CA ARG A 200 7.66 22.71 11.21
C ARG A 200 6.18 22.93 10.91
N PHE A 201 5.67 22.34 9.85
CA PHE A 201 4.25 22.45 9.48
C PHE A 201 3.38 21.75 10.53
N ILE A 202 3.71 20.51 10.91
CA ILE A 202 2.96 19.73 11.89
C ILE A 202 3.02 20.38 13.28
N GLU A 203 4.21 20.82 13.73
CA GLU A 203 4.38 21.50 15.02
C GLU A 203 3.52 22.76 15.10
N LYS A 204 3.47 23.58 14.04
CA LYS A 204 2.61 24.77 13.98
C LYS A 204 1.12 24.42 13.96
N SER A 205 0.71 23.41 13.23
CA SER A 205 -0.69 22.96 13.16
C SER A 205 -1.18 22.38 14.50
N SER A 206 -0.29 21.77 15.29
CA SER A 206 -0.60 21.27 16.63
C SER A 206 -0.78 22.40 17.66
N LEU A 207 -0.10 23.53 17.48
CA LEU A 207 -0.23 24.72 18.34
C LEU A 207 -1.52 25.51 18.07
N TYR A 208 -2.03 25.45 16.84
CA TYR A 208 -3.25 26.13 16.41
C TYR A 208 -4.17 25.11 15.72
N PRO A 209 -4.91 24.27 16.48
CA PRO A 209 -5.87 23.37 15.86
C PRO A 209 -6.92 24.19 15.10
N PRO A 210 -7.31 23.80 13.88
CA PRO A 210 -8.34 24.52 13.14
C PRO A 210 -9.60 24.59 13.99
N LEU A 211 -10.17 25.80 14.12
CA LEU A 211 -11.46 26.04 14.77
C LEU A 211 -12.46 25.04 14.16
N GLN A 212 -13.06 24.20 14.99
CA GLN A 212 -14.13 23.31 14.58
C GLN A 212 -15.28 24.18 14.05
N LYS A 213 -15.39 24.28 12.72
CA LYS A 213 -16.57 24.85 12.08
C LYS A 213 -17.73 23.90 12.36
N GLY A 214 -18.64 24.31 13.26
CA GLY A 214 -19.92 23.64 13.42
C GLY A 214 -20.25 23.21 14.83
N LYS A 215 -20.35 24.13 15.80
CA LYS A 215 -21.47 24.09 16.73
C LYS A 215 -22.39 25.23 16.34
N THR A 216 -23.38 24.94 15.54
CA THR A 216 -24.59 25.75 15.40
C THR A 216 -25.17 25.91 16.81
N CYS A 217 -25.14 27.14 17.33
CA CYS A 217 -25.99 27.50 18.43
C CYS A 217 -27.43 27.25 17.99
N LEU A 218 -28.12 26.36 18.66
CA LEU A 218 -29.59 26.28 18.55
C LEU A 218 -30.15 27.57 19.14
N PRO A 219 -31.00 28.32 18.43
CA PRO A 219 -31.72 29.42 19.01
C PRO A 219 -32.92 28.88 19.78
N GLY A 220 -33.05 29.19 21.03
CA GLY A 220 -34.26 28.94 21.78
C GLY A 220 -34.09 28.55 23.24
N GLU A 221 -33.72 29.50 24.09
CA GLU A 221 -34.22 29.55 25.45
C GLU A 221 -34.77 30.95 25.71
N GLU A 222 -36.12 31.02 25.67
CA GLU A 222 -36.88 32.19 26.06
C GLU A 222 -36.66 32.50 27.55
N PHE A 223 -36.21 33.70 27.85
CA PHE A 223 -36.31 34.28 29.17
C PHE A 223 -37.79 34.49 29.56
N LYS A 224 -38.31 33.63 30.42
CA LYS A 224 -39.51 33.98 31.20
C LYS A 224 -39.12 34.89 32.31
N LYS A 225 -39.57 36.16 32.21
CA LYS A 225 -39.69 37.06 33.32
C LYS A 225 -40.88 36.61 34.19
N GLY A 226 -40.65 36.51 35.46
CA GLY A 226 -41.61 36.40 36.54
C GLY A 226 -40.96 36.97 37.82
#